data_73676ab66031910646b51408f486f475
#
_entry.id   73676ab66031910646b51408f486f475
#
_cell.length_a   1.000
_cell.length_b   1.000
_cell.length_c   1.000
_cell.angle_alpha   90.00
_cell.angle_beta   90.00
_cell.angle_gamma   90.00
#
_symmetry.space_group_name_H-M   'P 1'
#
loop_
_entity.id
_entity.type
_entity.pdbx_description
1 polymer ?
#
loop_
_entity_poly.entity_id
_entity_poly.type
_entity_poly.pdbx_seq_one_letter_code
_entity_poly.pdbx_strand_id
1 'polypeptide(L)'
;AVVNATGPFTDSVRVLANPRLKPRMKVSRGAHIVLPAEFWQGDTALLIPKTDDGRVIFVIPWRGSVLVGTTDDPDILSDNPVISEAEKEYLVSYFNRYSAKKASLADISATFVGLRPLLQVQLDSAMNTDTKSLVRDHEVEVDGRSKLVSIMGGKWTTYRVMASDTLDVLEKEVLHVSASPCLTKD
;
A
#
# COMPACT_ATOMS: atom_id res chain seq x y z
N ALA A 1 -3.80 22.16 15.97
CA ALA A 1 -4.35 21.26 14.94
C ALA A 1 -3.64 19.91 15.00
N VAL A 2 -4.32 18.84 14.61
CA VAL A 2 -3.77 17.48 14.55
C VAL A 2 -4.03 16.92 13.16
N VAL A 3 -2.98 16.34 12.56
CA VAL A 3 -3.06 15.64 11.28
C VAL A 3 -2.83 14.14 11.52
N ASN A 4 -3.76 13.33 11.05
CA ASN A 4 -3.70 11.89 11.07
C ASN A 4 -3.20 11.38 9.72
N ALA A 5 -1.96 10.94 9.66
CA ALA A 5 -1.31 10.36 8.48
C ALA A 5 -0.80 8.94 8.77
N THR A 6 -1.61 8.14 9.47
CA THR A 6 -1.21 6.83 10.01
C THR A 6 -1.44 5.66 9.04
N GLY A 7 -1.71 5.95 7.76
CA GLY A 7 -1.84 4.94 6.71
C GLY A 7 -2.94 3.91 7.01
N PRO A 8 -2.61 2.61 7.11
CA PRO A 8 -3.61 1.58 7.39
C PRO A 8 -4.38 1.78 8.71
N PHE A 9 -3.76 2.48 9.68
CA PHE A 9 -4.32 2.73 11.02
C PHE A 9 -5.17 3.99 11.10
N THR A 10 -5.43 4.67 9.99
CA THR A 10 -6.15 5.95 9.97
C THR A 10 -7.51 5.86 10.64
N ASP A 11 -8.29 4.81 10.41
CA ASP A 11 -9.61 4.65 11.03
C ASP A 11 -9.53 4.49 12.54
N SER A 12 -8.50 3.85 13.06
CA SER A 12 -8.31 3.72 14.51
C SER A 12 -8.18 5.08 15.18
N VAL A 13 -7.40 6.00 14.58
CA VAL A 13 -7.23 7.37 15.09
C VAL A 13 -8.50 8.20 14.89
N ARG A 14 -9.20 8.04 13.75
CA ARG A 14 -10.47 8.72 13.47
C ARG A 14 -11.53 8.37 14.53
N VAL A 15 -11.67 7.10 14.88
CA VAL A 15 -12.63 6.63 15.89
C VAL A 15 -12.25 7.10 17.29
N LEU A 16 -10.96 7.19 17.63
CA LEU A 16 -10.51 7.78 18.91
C LEU A 16 -10.91 9.26 19.01
N ALA A 17 -10.82 10.02 17.92
CA ALA A 17 -11.19 11.43 17.90
C ALA A 17 -12.72 11.63 17.88
N ASN A 18 -13.44 10.78 17.17
CA ASN A 18 -14.90 10.82 17.06
C ASN A 18 -15.48 9.40 16.88
N PRO A 19 -16.00 8.77 17.96
CA PRO A 19 -16.54 7.41 17.93
C PRO A 19 -17.76 7.20 17.00
N ARG A 20 -18.33 8.27 16.45
CA ARG A 20 -19.46 8.20 15.50
C ARG A 20 -19.01 8.01 14.05
N LEU A 21 -17.72 8.16 13.76
CA LEU A 21 -17.19 8.00 12.41
C LEU A 21 -17.24 6.51 12.00
N LYS A 22 -17.66 6.29 10.77
CA LYS A 22 -17.62 4.96 10.17
C LYS A 22 -16.22 4.68 9.59
N PRO A 23 -15.75 3.42 9.63
CA PRO A 23 -14.53 3.03 8.95
C PRO A 23 -14.62 3.30 7.45
N ARG A 24 -13.53 3.77 6.88
CA ARG A 24 -13.37 4.07 5.45
C ARG A 24 -12.18 3.34 4.82
N MET A 25 -11.31 2.75 5.65
CA MET A 25 -10.12 2.07 5.18
C MET A 25 -10.36 0.57 5.07
N LYS A 26 -9.86 -0.01 3.99
CA LYS A 26 -9.61 -1.45 3.85
C LYS A 26 -8.12 -1.65 3.66
N VAL A 27 -7.63 -2.81 4.01
CA VAL A 27 -6.24 -3.17 3.81
C VAL A 27 -6.12 -4.34 2.84
N SER A 28 -5.09 -4.29 2.00
CA SER A 28 -4.64 -5.45 1.26
C SER A 28 -3.18 -5.74 1.58
N ARG A 29 -2.87 -7.00 1.73
CA ARG A 29 -1.52 -7.47 1.98
C ARG A 29 -0.75 -7.60 0.67
N GLY A 30 0.48 -7.09 0.66
CA GLY A 30 1.42 -7.29 -0.41
C GLY A 30 2.70 -7.91 0.11
N ALA A 31 3.01 -9.10 -0.37
CA ALA A 31 4.16 -9.87 0.05
C ALA A 31 5.24 -9.95 -1.03
N HIS A 32 6.49 -10.07 -0.59
CA HIS A 32 7.66 -10.28 -1.44
C HIS A 32 8.51 -11.39 -0.85
N ILE A 33 9.15 -12.14 -1.71
CA ILE A 33 10.21 -13.10 -1.36
C ILE A 33 11.55 -12.60 -1.88
N VAL A 34 12.60 -12.97 -1.18
CA VAL A 34 13.99 -12.69 -1.57
C VAL A 34 14.68 -14.02 -1.84
N LEU A 35 15.30 -14.14 -3.01
CA LEU A 35 16.08 -15.31 -3.42
C LEU A 35 17.56 -14.91 -3.55
N PRO A 36 18.51 -15.85 -3.40
CA PRO A 36 19.92 -15.63 -3.71
C PRO A 36 20.14 -15.17 -5.16
N ALA A 37 21.16 -14.33 -5.39
CA ALA A 37 21.45 -13.75 -6.72
C ALA A 37 21.65 -14.81 -7.82
N GLU A 38 22.13 -15.99 -7.48
CA GLU A 38 22.37 -17.08 -8.42
C GLU A 38 21.13 -17.62 -9.15
N PHE A 39 19.92 -17.28 -8.65
CA PHE A 39 18.67 -17.66 -9.29
C PHE A 39 18.27 -16.76 -10.46
N TRP A 40 18.91 -15.58 -10.60
CA TRP A 40 18.63 -14.65 -11.68
C TRP A 40 19.92 -14.13 -12.28
N GLN A 41 20.18 -14.45 -13.54
CA GLN A 41 21.36 -14.01 -14.24
C GLN A 41 21.17 -12.63 -14.86
N GLY A 42 22.12 -11.74 -14.60
CA GLY A 42 22.12 -10.38 -15.13
C GLY A 42 21.54 -9.35 -14.15
N ASP A 43 21.49 -8.11 -14.62
CA ASP A 43 21.12 -6.91 -13.85
C ASP A 43 19.76 -6.31 -14.28
N THR A 44 19.13 -6.94 -15.25
CA THR A 44 17.85 -6.47 -15.81
C THR A 44 16.67 -7.01 -15.02
N ALA A 45 15.78 -6.12 -14.61
CA ALA A 45 14.53 -6.49 -13.98
C ALA A 45 13.51 -7.03 -15.00
N LEU A 46 12.67 -7.96 -14.56
CA LEU A 46 11.54 -8.49 -15.33
C LEU A 46 10.23 -7.95 -14.74
N LEU A 47 9.37 -7.45 -15.61
CA LEU A 47 7.97 -7.18 -15.32
C LEU A 47 7.12 -8.28 -15.96
N ILE A 48 6.32 -8.97 -15.15
CA ILE A 48 5.24 -9.86 -15.59
C ILE A 48 3.96 -9.03 -15.54
N PRO A 49 3.46 -8.52 -16.67
CA PRO A 49 2.40 -7.51 -16.70
C PRO A 49 1.04 -8.07 -16.30
N LYS A 50 0.85 -9.37 -16.44
CA LYS A 50 -0.40 -10.05 -16.11
C LYS A 50 -0.14 -11.52 -15.79
N THR A 51 -0.47 -11.90 -14.57
CA THR A 51 -0.55 -13.30 -14.13
C THR A 51 -1.90 -13.93 -14.55
N ASP A 52 -2.08 -15.24 -14.34
CA ASP A 52 -3.32 -15.94 -14.68
C ASP A 52 -4.54 -15.35 -13.93
N ASP A 53 -4.32 -14.81 -12.74
CA ASP A 53 -5.32 -14.13 -11.90
C ASP A 53 -5.33 -12.59 -12.05
N GLY A 54 -4.57 -12.06 -13.03
CA GLY A 54 -4.57 -10.65 -13.40
C GLY A 54 -3.66 -9.74 -12.56
N ARG A 55 -2.80 -10.28 -11.71
CA ARG A 55 -1.83 -9.51 -10.92
C ARG A 55 -0.59 -9.16 -11.74
N VAL A 56 0.21 -8.25 -11.18
CA VAL A 56 1.52 -7.86 -11.72
C VAL A 56 2.61 -8.33 -10.78
N ILE A 57 3.63 -8.99 -11.32
CA ILE A 57 4.80 -9.43 -10.54
C ILE A 57 6.06 -8.81 -11.14
N PHE A 58 6.97 -8.41 -10.27
CA PHE A 58 8.31 -7.99 -10.61
C PHE A 58 9.33 -9.03 -10.14
N VAL A 59 10.38 -9.23 -10.92
CA VAL A 59 11.60 -9.91 -10.53
C VAL A 59 12.73 -8.88 -10.65
N ILE A 60 13.32 -8.48 -9.55
CA ILE A 60 14.26 -7.35 -9.51
C ILE A 60 15.58 -7.80 -8.89
N PRO A 61 16.70 -7.74 -9.63
CA PRO A 61 18.04 -7.84 -9.02
C PRO A 61 18.23 -6.72 -8.01
N TRP A 62 18.58 -7.06 -6.77
CA TRP A 62 18.69 -6.08 -5.69
C TRP A 62 19.79 -6.43 -4.71
N ARG A 63 20.87 -5.64 -4.69
CA ARG A 63 21.95 -5.75 -3.70
C ARG A 63 22.49 -7.18 -3.48
N GLY A 64 22.79 -7.89 -4.57
CA GLY A 64 23.29 -9.26 -4.48
C GLY A 64 22.22 -10.31 -4.14
N SER A 65 20.94 -9.97 -4.35
CA SER A 65 19.79 -10.86 -4.18
C SER A 65 18.79 -10.62 -5.31
N VAL A 66 17.72 -11.39 -5.32
CA VAL A 66 16.59 -11.22 -6.25
C VAL A 66 15.31 -11.01 -5.46
N LEU A 67 14.66 -9.90 -5.70
CA LEU A 67 13.37 -9.58 -5.11
C LEU A 67 12.27 -10.01 -6.06
N VAL A 68 11.31 -10.82 -5.57
CA VAL A 68 10.15 -11.27 -6.35
C VAL A 68 8.87 -10.84 -5.63
N GLY A 69 7.98 -10.17 -6.32
CA GLY A 69 6.70 -9.70 -5.77
C GLY A 69 5.96 -8.80 -6.75
N THR A 70 4.74 -8.52 -6.49
CA THR A 70 4.07 -8.59 -5.18
C THR A 70 2.78 -9.42 -5.27
N THR A 71 2.31 -9.89 -4.12
CA THR A 71 0.92 -10.36 -3.96
C THR A 71 -0.02 -9.18 -3.72
N ASP A 72 -1.32 -9.42 -3.78
CA ASP A 72 -2.37 -8.44 -3.48
C ASP A 72 -3.62 -9.16 -2.97
N ASP A 73 -3.63 -9.44 -1.67
CA ASP A 73 -4.69 -10.20 -1.03
C ASP A 73 -5.39 -9.37 0.05
N PRO A 74 -6.73 -9.40 0.14
CA PRO A 74 -7.44 -8.79 1.25
C PRO A 74 -6.91 -9.30 2.59
N ASP A 75 -6.77 -8.40 3.56
CA ASP A 75 -6.29 -8.77 4.89
C ASP A 75 -6.99 -7.99 6.00
N ILE A 76 -6.72 -8.37 7.23
CA ILE A 76 -7.11 -7.63 8.43
C ILE A 76 -5.99 -6.69 8.86
N LEU A 77 -6.35 -5.60 9.53
CA LEU A 77 -5.37 -4.67 10.09
C LEU A 77 -4.50 -5.38 11.15
N SER A 78 -3.20 -5.30 10.98
CA SER A 78 -2.21 -5.94 11.87
C SER A 78 -0.94 -5.09 11.94
N ASP A 79 -0.33 -5.03 13.11
CA ASP A 79 0.96 -4.40 13.32
C ASP A 79 2.12 -5.25 12.76
N ASN A 80 1.88 -6.55 12.60
CA ASN A 80 2.87 -7.50 12.11
C ASN A 80 2.25 -8.46 11.09
N PRO A 81 1.97 -8.00 9.85
CA PRO A 81 1.46 -8.87 8.80
C PRO A 81 2.50 -9.94 8.42
N VAL A 82 2.05 -11.15 8.15
CA VAL A 82 2.92 -12.29 7.85
C VAL A 82 2.55 -12.86 6.47
N ILE A 83 3.55 -13.25 5.68
CA ILE A 83 3.34 -13.94 4.41
C ILE A 83 2.79 -15.35 4.67
N SER A 84 1.81 -15.77 3.91
CA SER A 84 1.30 -17.15 3.94
C SER A 84 2.14 -18.08 3.07
N GLU A 85 2.08 -19.38 3.35
CA GLU A 85 2.73 -20.40 2.49
C GLU A 85 2.20 -20.35 1.05
N ALA A 86 0.89 -20.15 0.88
CA ALA A 86 0.27 -20.03 -0.44
C ALA A 86 0.83 -18.83 -1.24
N GLU A 87 1.13 -17.70 -0.58
CA GLU A 87 1.77 -16.57 -1.26
C GLU A 87 3.20 -16.85 -1.66
N LYS A 88 3.96 -17.57 -0.83
CA LYS A 88 5.32 -18.01 -1.19
C LYS A 88 5.30 -18.95 -2.39
N GLU A 89 4.42 -19.95 -2.37
CA GLU A 89 4.22 -20.89 -3.48
C GLU A 89 3.83 -20.16 -4.77
N TYR A 90 2.90 -19.21 -4.66
CA TYR A 90 2.47 -18.38 -5.77
C TYR A 90 3.65 -17.62 -6.39
N LEU A 91 4.43 -16.89 -5.58
CA LEU A 91 5.57 -16.10 -6.07
C LEU A 91 6.67 -16.97 -6.66
N VAL A 92 7.02 -18.10 -6.03
CA VAL A 92 7.99 -19.06 -6.54
C VAL A 92 7.51 -19.69 -7.86
N SER A 93 6.23 -20.02 -7.98
CA SER A 93 5.66 -20.61 -9.19
C SER A 93 5.78 -19.67 -10.39
N TYR A 94 5.44 -18.38 -10.19
CA TYR A 94 5.57 -17.37 -11.26
C TYR A 94 7.03 -17.05 -11.58
N PHE A 95 7.89 -16.93 -10.58
CA PHE A 95 9.34 -16.80 -10.80
C PHE A 95 9.87 -17.92 -11.66
N ASN A 96 9.51 -19.17 -11.36
CA ASN A 96 9.93 -20.35 -12.05
C ASN A 96 9.47 -20.46 -13.51
N ARG A 97 8.43 -19.74 -13.91
CA ARG A 97 8.00 -19.71 -15.33
C ARG A 97 9.01 -18.98 -16.22
N TYR A 98 9.75 -18.03 -15.65
CA TYR A 98 10.64 -17.13 -16.40
C TYR A 98 12.13 -17.29 -16.08
N SER A 99 12.48 -17.95 -14.98
CA SER A 99 13.87 -18.18 -14.60
C SER A 99 14.43 -19.48 -15.22
N ALA A 100 15.70 -19.46 -15.59
CA ALA A 100 16.40 -20.66 -16.04
C ALA A 100 16.64 -21.63 -14.87
N LYS A 101 17.14 -21.10 -13.73
CA LYS A 101 17.32 -21.86 -12.49
C LYS A 101 16.03 -21.84 -11.68
N LYS A 102 15.48 -23.02 -11.37
CA LYS A 102 14.25 -23.15 -10.61
C LYS A 102 14.51 -23.05 -9.11
N ALA A 103 13.70 -22.25 -8.43
CA ALA A 103 13.72 -22.12 -6.98
C ALA A 103 12.64 -22.98 -6.31
N SER A 104 12.89 -23.36 -5.09
CA SER A 104 11.95 -24.00 -4.16
C SER A 104 11.63 -23.05 -3.00
N LEU A 105 10.69 -23.42 -2.14
CA LEU A 105 10.41 -22.65 -0.91
C LEU A 105 11.63 -22.60 0.03
N ALA A 106 12.47 -23.63 0.02
CA ALA A 106 13.68 -23.70 0.84
C ALA A 106 14.77 -22.70 0.40
N ASP A 107 14.69 -22.20 -0.83
CA ASP A 107 15.65 -21.22 -1.37
C ASP A 107 15.29 -19.78 -1.01
N ILE A 108 14.14 -19.56 -0.37
CA ILE A 108 13.72 -18.22 0.10
C ILE A 108 14.60 -17.80 1.27
N SER A 109 15.45 -16.82 1.05
CA SER A 109 16.38 -16.29 2.06
C SER A 109 15.74 -15.29 3.01
N ALA A 110 14.73 -14.56 2.56
CA ALA A 110 13.96 -13.61 3.37
C ALA A 110 12.58 -13.33 2.75
N THR A 111 11.68 -12.80 3.57
CA THR A 111 10.37 -12.32 3.13
C THR A 111 10.07 -10.98 3.77
N PHE A 112 9.27 -10.14 3.11
CA PHE A 112 8.68 -8.98 3.72
C PHE A 112 7.28 -8.73 3.22
N VAL A 113 6.46 -8.14 4.08
CA VAL A 113 5.04 -7.94 3.88
C VAL A 113 4.66 -6.53 4.32
N GLY A 114 3.76 -5.92 3.59
CA GLY A 114 3.16 -4.64 3.98
C GLY A 114 1.66 -4.63 3.74
N LEU A 115 0.95 -3.79 4.48
CA LEU A 115 -0.46 -3.52 4.28
C LEU A 115 -0.65 -2.24 3.46
N ARG A 116 -1.38 -2.34 2.36
CA ARG A 116 -1.77 -1.18 1.55
C ARG A 116 -3.02 -0.55 2.14
N PRO A 117 -3.00 0.77 2.41
CA PRO A 117 -4.19 1.51 2.83
C PRO A 117 -5.07 1.80 1.61
N LEU A 118 -6.18 1.09 1.48
CA LEU A 118 -7.15 1.29 0.40
C LEU A 118 -8.35 2.08 0.91
N LEU A 119 -8.72 3.13 0.18
CA LEU A 119 -9.90 3.93 0.52
C LEU A 119 -11.16 3.27 -0.04
N GLN A 120 -12.11 3.01 0.83
CA GLN A 120 -13.44 2.59 0.43
C GLN A 120 -14.27 3.82 0.05
N VAL A 121 -14.52 4.00 -1.24
CA VAL A 121 -15.45 5.04 -1.71
C VAL A 121 -16.85 4.68 -1.23
N GLN A 122 -17.51 5.61 -0.56
CA GLN A 122 -18.92 5.47 -0.19
C GLN A 122 -19.76 5.62 -1.44
N LEU A 123 -19.96 4.52 -2.15
CA LEU A 123 -21.08 4.42 -3.11
C LEU A 123 -22.30 3.95 -2.30
N ASP A 124 -23.37 4.73 -2.37
CA ASP A 124 -24.66 4.49 -1.71
C ASP A 124 -25.37 3.24 -2.22
N SER A 125 -24.78 2.13 -2.26
CA SER A 125 -25.38 0.79 -2.35
C SER A 125 -24.38 -0.26 -2.82
N ALA A 126 -24.33 -1.34 -2.08
CA ALA A 126 -23.57 -2.56 -2.26
C ALA A 126 -22.09 -2.48 -1.80
N MET A 127 -21.81 -3.23 -0.73
CA MET A 127 -20.48 -3.57 -0.27
C MET A 127 -19.70 -4.26 -1.40
N ASN A 128 -18.96 -3.52 -2.16
CA ASN A 128 -18.01 -4.11 -3.09
C ASN A 128 -16.81 -4.61 -2.24
N THR A 129 -16.68 -5.91 -2.11
CA THR A 129 -15.63 -6.57 -1.32
C THR A 129 -14.33 -6.74 -2.11
N ASP A 130 -14.34 -6.45 -3.41
CA ASP A 130 -13.17 -6.61 -4.26
C ASP A 130 -12.20 -5.43 -4.07
N THR A 131 -11.06 -5.69 -3.43
CA THR A 131 -9.98 -4.72 -3.21
C THR A 131 -9.35 -4.21 -4.52
N LYS A 132 -9.50 -4.94 -5.62
CA LYS A 132 -8.99 -4.56 -6.95
C LYS A 132 -9.72 -3.36 -7.54
N SER A 133 -10.97 -3.12 -7.14
CA SER A 133 -11.81 -2.00 -7.60
C SER A 133 -11.71 -0.76 -6.72
N LEU A 134 -11.01 -0.82 -5.58
CA LEU A 134 -10.87 0.31 -4.67
C LEU A 134 -9.94 1.38 -5.24
N VAL A 135 -10.35 2.63 -5.05
CA VAL A 135 -9.61 3.79 -5.56
C VAL A 135 -8.28 3.92 -4.82
N ARG A 136 -7.20 4.06 -5.59
CA ARG A 136 -5.83 4.27 -5.08
C ARG A 136 -5.46 5.76 -5.05
N ASP A 137 -6.44 6.65 -5.17
CA ASP A 137 -6.24 8.07 -4.93
C ASP A 137 -6.32 8.36 -3.43
N HIS A 138 -5.80 9.50 -3.02
CA HIS A 138 -5.90 9.94 -1.64
C HIS A 138 -7.10 10.85 -1.43
N GLU A 139 -7.56 10.92 -0.21
CA GLU A 139 -8.59 11.84 0.23
C GLU A 139 -8.19 12.49 1.56
N VAL A 140 -8.45 13.78 1.69
CA VAL A 140 -8.26 14.52 2.93
C VAL A 140 -9.62 14.85 3.53
N GLU A 141 -9.87 14.39 4.75
CA GLU A 141 -11.12 14.62 5.49
C GLU A 141 -10.86 15.44 6.75
N VAL A 142 -11.72 16.43 7.02
CA VAL A 142 -11.74 17.15 8.28
C VAL A 142 -12.97 16.72 9.08
N ASP A 143 -12.77 16.12 10.26
CA ASP A 143 -13.88 15.81 11.14
C ASP A 143 -14.48 17.08 11.72
N GLY A 144 -15.75 17.31 11.47
CA GLY A 144 -16.46 18.53 11.89
C GLY A 144 -16.46 18.77 13.39
N ARG A 145 -16.36 17.70 14.20
CA ARG A 145 -16.41 17.76 15.67
C ARG A 145 -15.02 17.97 16.30
N SER A 146 -14.08 17.11 15.99
CA SER A 146 -12.73 17.11 16.59
C SER A 146 -11.75 18.03 15.88
N LYS A 147 -12.07 18.44 14.64
CA LYS A 147 -11.17 19.17 13.74
C LYS A 147 -9.90 18.36 13.41
N LEU A 148 -9.94 17.04 13.57
CA LEU A 148 -8.89 16.14 13.10
C LEU A 148 -8.88 16.15 11.56
N VAL A 149 -7.71 16.41 10.98
CA VAL A 149 -7.47 16.29 9.54
C VAL A 149 -6.90 14.90 9.29
N SER A 150 -7.54 14.09 8.47
CA SER A 150 -7.09 12.73 8.13
C SER A 150 -6.80 12.61 6.65
N ILE A 151 -5.57 12.18 6.31
CA ILE A 151 -5.21 11.77 4.95
C ILE A 151 -5.38 10.27 4.82
N MET A 152 -6.11 9.83 3.80
CA MET A 152 -6.48 8.43 3.58
C MET A 152 -6.11 7.98 2.17
N GLY A 153 -5.75 6.71 2.00
CA GLY A 153 -5.38 6.13 0.70
C GLY A 153 -4.06 6.64 0.15
N GLY A 154 -3.99 6.76 -1.18
CA GLY A 154 -2.83 7.28 -1.90
C GLY A 154 -1.71 6.25 -2.14
N LYS A 155 -0.56 6.74 -2.61
CA LYS A 155 0.62 5.94 -2.97
C LYS A 155 1.89 6.64 -2.48
N TRP A 156 2.92 5.85 -2.21
CA TRP A 156 4.24 6.40 -1.89
C TRP A 156 4.77 7.36 -2.97
N THR A 157 4.52 7.07 -4.23
CA THR A 157 4.97 7.91 -5.35
C THR A 157 4.26 9.25 -5.45
N THR A 158 3.12 9.42 -4.78
CA THR A 158 2.34 10.67 -4.75
C THR A 158 2.40 11.38 -3.39
N TYR A 159 3.28 10.94 -2.49
CA TYR A 159 3.35 11.44 -1.10
C TYR A 159 3.44 12.96 -0.99
N ARG A 160 4.14 13.59 -1.93
CA ARG A 160 4.33 15.03 -1.92
C ARG A 160 3.04 15.79 -2.26
N VAL A 161 2.28 15.32 -3.25
CA VAL A 161 0.95 15.87 -3.57
C VAL A 161 0.02 15.66 -2.39
N MET A 162 0.03 14.47 -1.80
CA MET A 162 -0.76 14.15 -0.60
C MET A 162 -0.46 15.11 0.56
N ALA A 163 0.82 15.41 0.79
CA ALA A 163 1.23 16.35 1.83
C ALA A 163 0.76 17.79 1.51
N SER A 164 0.89 18.25 0.27
CA SER A 164 0.43 19.57 -0.17
C SER A 164 -1.08 19.73 0.06
N ASP A 165 -1.86 18.78 -0.47
CA ASP A 165 -3.32 18.83 -0.36
C ASP A 165 -3.79 18.78 1.11
N THR A 166 -3.06 18.01 1.96
CA THR A 166 -3.35 17.96 3.40
C THR A 166 -3.09 19.31 4.09
N LEU A 167 -2.00 19.99 3.72
CA LEU A 167 -1.67 21.30 4.25
C LEU A 167 -2.66 22.36 3.78
N ASP A 168 -3.04 22.33 2.51
CA ASP A 168 -4.02 23.28 1.94
C ASP A 168 -5.37 23.18 2.67
N VAL A 169 -5.83 21.94 2.94
CA VAL A 169 -7.05 21.71 3.72
C VAL A 169 -6.88 22.17 5.18
N LEU A 170 -5.74 21.85 5.81
CA LEU A 170 -5.44 22.24 7.18
C LEU A 170 -5.45 23.77 7.34
N GLU A 171 -4.76 24.50 6.47
CA GLU A 171 -4.65 25.96 6.50
C GLU A 171 -6.00 26.61 6.26
N LYS A 172 -6.75 26.15 5.27
CA LYS A 172 -8.04 26.73 4.90
C LYS A 172 -9.16 26.40 5.90
N GLU A 173 -9.32 25.13 6.30
CA GLU A 173 -10.53 24.66 7.00
C GLU A 173 -10.37 24.57 8.52
N VAL A 174 -9.13 24.53 9.01
CA VAL A 174 -8.86 24.38 10.44
C VAL A 174 -8.17 25.60 11.03
N LEU A 175 -7.14 26.11 10.36
CA LEU A 175 -6.35 27.24 10.86
C LEU A 175 -6.89 28.60 10.39
N HIS A 176 -7.65 28.62 9.30
CA HIS A 176 -8.20 29.84 8.68
C HIS A 176 -7.12 30.88 8.35
N VAL A 177 -5.97 30.41 7.85
CA VAL A 177 -4.86 31.24 7.41
C VAL A 177 -4.71 31.19 5.89
N SER A 178 -4.04 32.19 5.31
CA SER A 178 -3.67 32.14 3.90
C SER A 178 -2.59 31.08 3.66
N ALA A 179 -2.72 30.33 2.60
CA ALA A 179 -1.72 29.33 2.22
C ALA A 179 -0.35 29.98 2.00
N SER A 180 0.68 29.38 2.58
CA SER A 180 2.06 29.79 2.34
C SER A 180 2.62 29.12 1.08
N PRO A 181 3.46 29.82 0.29
CA PRO A 181 4.11 29.21 -0.86
C PRO A 181 4.91 27.98 -0.44
N CYS A 182 4.79 26.88 -1.18
CA CYS A 182 5.61 25.70 -0.95
C CYS A 182 7.08 26.00 -1.33
N LEU A 183 7.97 26.03 -0.33
CA LEU A 183 9.39 26.33 -0.52
C LEU A 183 10.25 25.12 -0.96
N THR A 184 9.63 23.95 -1.09
CA THR A 184 10.34 22.70 -1.40
C THR A 184 9.91 22.10 -2.74
N LYS A 185 9.43 22.93 -3.67
CA LYS A 185 9.01 22.47 -5.01
C LYS A 185 10.15 22.16 -5.96
N ASP A 186 11.32 22.73 -5.69
CA ASP A 186 12.54 22.63 -6.52
C ASP A 186 13.56 21.70 -5.90
#